data_b6b9092220eaf0fdd6c27ba80938849d
#
_entry.id   b6b9092220eaf0fdd6c27ba80938849d
#
_cell.length_a   1.000
_cell.length_b   1.000
_cell.length_c   1.000
_cell.angle_alpha   90.00
_cell.angle_beta   90.00
_cell.angle_gamma   90.00
#
_symmetry.space_group_name_H-M   'P 1'
#
loop_
_entity.id
_entity.type
_entity.pdbx_description
1 polymer ?
#
loop_
_entity_poly.entity_id
_entity_poly.type
_entity_poly.pdbx_seq_one_letter_code
_entity_poly.pdbx_strand_id
1 'polypeptide(L)'
;MLLAAQLSLAAIALPALAGDAAFARYGVNRLNLAWLDRAEQERVLKEIADSGATHVRLSLSRPVEKSIDAVGIASRLGLRILLEIQLANKSYYADSVRPRSGQGRIWDINRLSDLDLDRYRLGLREALTRLDALGVRLEAVEPGNEINLAGYNGDLAVYPKPGQQTPRTVADLKDRAAFEEGLNRYIEVLRITRDEVRKSAKSSGGAIVSAGLSDMGAKEADRQGMERLDPAEVITLLRERGMDKHVDAYGIHIYPARKDPKAITSVVTKLLGFCEPSESGRPCWVTEWGIANTARTCPVDDRQREGAMAAMRSVFSDFAKTKRLDAAYYYDWDTQQSYRLWRCGTLSPAGALAIAPENN
;
A
#
# COMPACT_ATOMS: atom_id res chain seq x y z
N MET A 1 -64.13 24.10 20.27
CA MET A 1 -63.75 22.83 19.64
C MET A 1 -62.56 23.10 18.74
N LEU A 2 -61.36 22.84 19.21
CA LEU A 2 -60.12 22.94 18.39
C LEU A 2 -59.74 21.52 17.93
N LEU A 3 -59.75 21.31 16.62
CA LEU A 3 -59.20 20.08 16.03
C LEU A 3 -57.67 20.21 15.92
N ALA A 4 -56.96 19.34 16.62
CA ALA A 4 -55.54 19.16 16.44
C ALA A 4 -55.28 18.16 15.31
N ALA A 5 -54.68 18.64 14.22
CA ALA A 5 -54.18 17.78 13.12
C ALA A 5 -52.87 17.16 13.53
N GLN A 6 -52.80 15.83 13.68
CA GLN A 6 -51.56 15.08 13.83
C GLN A 6 -50.95 14.83 12.43
N LEU A 7 -49.81 15.45 12.15
CA LEU A 7 -48.98 15.10 11.02
C LEU A 7 -48.14 13.87 11.34
N SER A 8 -48.47 12.74 10.73
CA SER A 8 -47.63 11.52 10.77
C SER A 8 -46.49 11.70 9.80
N LEU A 9 -45.25 11.86 10.29
CA LEU A 9 -44.06 11.73 9.47
C LEU A 9 -43.85 10.24 9.15
N ALA A 10 -44.14 9.85 7.91
CA ALA A 10 -43.71 8.56 7.39
C ALA A 10 -42.19 8.59 7.19
N ALA A 11 -41.46 7.82 7.97
CA ALA A 11 -40.04 7.58 7.73
C ALA A 11 -39.89 6.78 6.43
N ILE A 12 -39.37 7.43 5.39
CA ILE A 12 -38.97 6.75 4.16
C ILE A 12 -37.73 5.94 4.51
N ALA A 13 -37.90 4.64 4.70
CA ALA A 13 -36.79 3.70 4.77
C ALA A 13 -36.11 3.69 3.39
N LEU A 14 -34.90 4.24 3.31
CA LEU A 14 -34.04 4.06 2.16
C LEU A 14 -33.78 2.55 2.00
N PRO A 15 -33.94 2.00 0.78
CA PRO A 15 -33.62 0.59 0.56
C PRO A 15 -32.15 0.38 0.91
N ALA A 16 -31.87 -0.59 1.77
CA ALA A 16 -30.51 -1.09 1.96
C ALA A 16 -29.97 -1.44 0.56
N LEU A 17 -28.90 -0.79 0.14
CA LEU A 17 -28.22 -1.14 -1.09
C LEU A 17 -27.93 -2.64 -1.03
N ALA A 18 -28.54 -3.39 -1.95
CA ALA A 18 -28.27 -4.79 -2.15
C ALA A 18 -26.76 -4.95 -2.22
N GLY A 19 -26.21 -5.84 -1.39
CA GLY A 19 -24.78 -6.02 -1.30
C GLY A 19 -24.22 -6.34 -2.67
N ASP A 20 -23.48 -5.37 -3.24
CA ASP A 20 -22.70 -5.59 -4.44
C ASP A 20 -21.82 -6.81 -4.21
N ALA A 21 -21.81 -7.73 -5.16
CA ALA A 21 -20.91 -8.86 -5.13
C ALA A 21 -19.50 -8.29 -4.86
N ALA A 22 -18.84 -8.81 -3.81
CA ALA A 22 -17.58 -8.28 -3.37
C ALA A 22 -16.51 -8.62 -4.43
N PHE A 23 -16.18 -7.66 -5.28
CA PHE A 23 -15.07 -7.75 -6.23
C PHE A 23 -13.89 -6.97 -5.69
N ALA A 24 -12.68 -7.51 -5.86
CA ALA A 24 -11.47 -6.76 -5.56
C ALA A 24 -11.32 -5.58 -6.55
N ARG A 25 -10.94 -4.43 -6.02
CA ARG A 25 -10.53 -3.28 -6.83
C ARG A 25 -9.11 -3.52 -7.33
N TYR A 26 -8.89 -3.38 -8.63
CA TYR A 26 -7.56 -3.54 -9.21
C TYR A 26 -7.00 -2.20 -9.64
N GLY A 27 -5.74 -1.98 -9.28
CA GLY A 27 -5.00 -0.78 -9.60
C GLY A 27 -3.54 -1.06 -9.95
N VAL A 28 -2.80 0.02 -10.17
CA VAL A 28 -1.38 -0.04 -10.46
C VAL A 28 -0.58 0.90 -9.58
N ASN A 29 0.63 0.51 -9.23
CA ASN A 29 1.59 1.35 -8.53
C ASN A 29 2.33 2.26 -9.51
N ARG A 30 2.40 3.55 -9.18
CA ARG A 30 3.34 4.49 -9.80
C ARG A 30 3.89 5.42 -8.72
N LEU A 31 4.81 4.89 -7.95
CA LEU A 31 5.46 5.61 -6.86
C LEU A 31 6.47 6.64 -7.38
N ASN A 32 6.91 7.54 -6.51
CA ASN A 32 7.99 8.49 -6.78
C ASN A 32 7.78 9.46 -7.97
N LEU A 33 6.53 9.77 -8.31
CA LEU A 33 6.22 10.78 -9.32
C LEU A 33 6.78 12.17 -8.97
N ALA A 34 7.02 12.44 -7.69
CA ALA A 34 7.68 13.68 -7.24
C ALA A 34 9.08 13.90 -7.83
N TRP A 35 9.72 12.86 -8.34
CA TRP A 35 11.06 12.97 -8.95
C TRP A 35 11.01 13.39 -10.42
N LEU A 36 9.83 13.36 -11.01
CA LEU A 36 9.58 13.79 -12.39
C LEU A 36 9.22 15.28 -12.44
N ASP A 37 9.36 15.88 -13.61
CA ASP A 37 8.74 17.17 -13.87
C ASP A 37 7.23 17.01 -14.14
N ARG A 38 6.53 18.14 -14.20
CA ARG A 38 5.07 18.13 -14.36
C ARG A 38 4.61 17.51 -15.68
N ALA A 39 5.32 17.77 -16.77
CA ALA A 39 4.94 17.23 -18.08
C ALA A 39 5.07 15.70 -18.10
N GLU A 40 6.13 15.16 -17.49
CA GLU A 40 6.33 13.73 -17.33
C GLU A 40 5.27 13.11 -16.41
N GLN A 41 4.90 13.79 -15.30
CA GLN A 41 3.81 13.33 -14.43
C GLN A 41 2.48 13.24 -15.22
N GLU A 42 2.14 14.27 -15.98
CA GLU A 42 0.93 14.32 -16.80
C GLU A 42 0.93 13.22 -17.86
N ARG A 43 2.05 12.99 -18.54
CA ARG A 43 2.20 11.94 -19.55
C ARG A 43 1.96 10.55 -18.94
N VAL A 44 2.66 10.21 -17.87
CA VAL A 44 2.57 8.89 -17.22
C VAL A 44 1.17 8.63 -16.66
N LEU A 45 0.59 9.61 -15.98
CA LEU A 45 -0.74 9.45 -15.39
C LEU A 45 -1.84 9.37 -16.46
N LYS A 46 -1.66 10.09 -17.59
CA LYS A 46 -2.55 9.96 -18.74
C LYS A 46 -2.43 8.58 -19.39
N GLU A 47 -1.23 8.04 -19.56
CA GLU A 47 -1.02 6.67 -20.06
C GLU A 47 -1.73 5.64 -19.16
N ILE A 48 -1.65 5.80 -17.83
CA ILE A 48 -2.36 4.93 -16.88
C ILE A 48 -3.87 5.03 -17.08
N ALA A 49 -4.42 6.24 -17.13
CA ALA A 49 -5.85 6.44 -17.31
C ALA A 49 -6.36 5.92 -18.68
N ASP A 50 -5.64 6.23 -19.75
CA ASP A 50 -5.96 5.78 -21.11
C ASP A 50 -5.89 4.25 -21.27
N SER A 51 -5.12 3.56 -20.43
CA SER A 51 -5.04 2.10 -20.41
C SER A 51 -6.28 1.40 -19.84
N GLY A 52 -7.21 2.16 -19.27
CA GLY A 52 -8.40 1.64 -18.60
C GLY A 52 -8.20 1.34 -17.12
N ALA A 53 -7.03 1.64 -16.54
CA ALA A 53 -6.84 1.57 -15.09
C ALA A 53 -7.73 2.61 -14.39
N THR A 54 -8.42 2.18 -13.34
CA THR A 54 -9.31 3.04 -12.56
C THR A 54 -8.72 3.44 -11.21
N HIS A 55 -7.73 2.70 -10.74
CA HIS A 55 -7.12 2.91 -9.42
C HIS A 55 -5.60 3.01 -9.56
N VAL A 56 -5.00 3.89 -8.77
CA VAL A 56 -3.55 4.08 -8.73
C VAL A 56 -3.07 4.24 -7.29
N ARG A 57 -1.94 3.59 -6.95
CA ARG A 57 -1.22 3.85 -5.71
C ARG A 57 -0.07 4.82 -6.00
N LEU A 58 -0.09 5.97 -5.35
CA LEU A 58 0.89 7.03 -5.44
C LEU A 58 1.54 7.26 -4.08
N SER A 59 2.76 7.81 -4.06
CA SER A 59 3.45 8.14 -2.81
C SER A 59 3.46 9.64 -2.52
N LEU A 60 3.23 10.00 -1.27
CA LEU A 60 3.56 11.32 -0.72
C LEU A 60 5.03 11.32 -0.31
N SER A 61 5.90 11.57 -1.28
CA SER A 61 7.34 11.62 -1.12
C SER A 61 7.90 13.04 -1.31
N ARG A 62 9.20 13.21 -1.19
CA ARG A 62 9.84 14.53 -1.41
C ARG A 62 10.28 14.69 -2.89
N PRO A 63 10.12 15.91 -3.44
CA PRO A 63 9.47 17.10 -2.87
C PRO A 63 7.95 16.94 -2.74
N VAL A 64 7.41 17.32 -1.58
CA VAL A 64 5.97 17.13 -1.25
C VAL A 64 5.07 17.87 -2.24
N GLU A 65 5.45 19.06 -2.68
CA GLU A 65 4.73 19.88 -3.66
C GLU A 65 4.49 19.08 -4.95
N LYS A 66 5.53 18.46 -5.47
CA LYS A 66 5.44 17.64 -6.70
C LYS A 66 4.60 16.38 -6.51
N SER A 67 4.61 15.79 -5.31
CA SER A 67 3.69 14.69 -4.99
C SER A 67 2.23 15.16 -5.02
N ILE A 68 1.93 16.30 -4.42
CA ILE A 68 0.58 16.90 -4.43
C ILE A 68 0.12 17.22 -5.85
N ASP A 69 1.00 17.77 -6.69
CA ASP A 69 0.72 18.02 -8.11
C ASP A 69 0.35 16.72 -8.83
N ALA A 70 1.13 15.65 -8.67
CA ALA A 70 0.85 14.34 -9.28
C ALA A 70 -0.50 13.76 -8.82
N VAL A 71 -0.80 13.84 -7.53
CA VAL A 71 -2.10 13.41 -6.97
C VAL A 71 -3.25 14.23 -7.55
N GLY A 72 -3.07 15.56 -7.69
CA GLY A 72 -4.04 16.45 -8.32
C GLY A 72 -4.27 16.11 -9.81
N ILE A 73 -3.22 15.76 -10.55
CA ILE A 73 -3.32 15.32 -11.95
C ILE A 73 -4.11 14.00 -12.02
N ALA A 74 -3.74 12.99 -11.21
CA ALA A 74 -4.42 11.70 -11.16
C ALA A 74 -5.93 11.85 -10.87
N SER A 75 -6.28 12.72 -9.91
CA SER A 75 -7.66 13.01 -9.57
C SER A 75 -8.45 13.64 -10.73
N ARG A 76 -7.86 14.60 -11.47
CA ARG A 76 -8.50 15.21 -12.65
C ARG A 76 -8.69 14.22 -13.80
N LEU A 77 -7.84 13.20 -13.90
CA LEU A 77 -7.97 12.11 -14.87
C LEU A 77 -8.99 11.04 -14.43
N GLY A 78 -9.66 11.22 -13.29
CA GLY A 78 -10.68 10.30 -12.78
C GLY A 78 -10.11 9.05 -12.08
N LEU A 79 -8.81 8.99 -11.84
CA LEU A 79 -8.18 7.89 -11.11
C LEU A 79 -8.53 7.96 -9.62
N ARG A 80 -8.90 6.83 -9.04
CA ARG A 80 -9.07 6.65 -7.60
C ARG A 80 -7.72 6.38 -6.95
N ILE A 81 -7.43 7.05 -5.86
CA ILE A 81 -6.08 7.17 -5.34
C ILE A 81 -5.95 6.53 -3.98
N LEU A 82 -5.09 5.51 -3.88
CA LEU A 82 -4.46 5.08 -2.64
C LEU A 82 -3.16 5.91 -2.46
N LEU A 83 -3.10 6.71 -1.41
CA LEU A 83 -1.93 7.55 -1.11
C LEU A 83 -1.06 6.91 -0.04
N GLU A 84 0.11 6.40 -0.44
CA GLU A 84 1.14 5.96 0.49
C GLU A 84 1.86 7.18 1.09
N ILE A 85 2.01 7.23 2.41
CA ILE A 85 2.76 8.26 3.13
C ILE A 85 4.14 7.71 3.45
N GLN A 86 5.16 8.22 2.79
CA GLN A 86 6.52 7.76 2.97
C GLN A 86 7.09 8.18 4.33
N LEU A 87 7.10 7.28 5.32
CA LEU A 87 7.60 7.56 6.68
C LEU A 87 9.11 7.83 6.73
N ALA A 88 9.86 7.48 5.69
CA ALA A 88 11.26 7.86 5.54
C ALA A 88 11.48 9.38 5.31
N ASN A 89 10.41 10.18 5.18
CA ASN A 89 10.52 11.61 4.97
C ASN A 89 11.20 12.29 6.18
N LYS A 90 12.40 12.88 5.94
CA LYS A 90 13.21 13.54 6.97
C LYS A 90 12.46 14.62 7.75
N SER A 91 11.45 15.29 7.15
CA SER A 91 10.66 16.31 7.84
C SER A 91 9.87 15.77 9.03
N TYR A 92 9.66 14.47 9.13
CA TYR A 92 8.97 13.82 10.24
C TYR A 92 9.89 13.47 11.41
N TYR A 93 11.16 13.86 11.35
CA TYR A 93 12.17 13.57 12.37
C TYR A 93 12.80 14.85 12.88
N ALA A 94 13.27 14.85 14.12
CA ALA A 94 14.04 15.96 14.65
C ALA A 94 15.35 16.14 13.86
N ASP A 95 15.86 17.36 13.76
CA ASP A 95 17.05 17.67 12.98
C ASP A 95 18.33 16.97 13.50
N SER A 96 18.32 16.56 14.76
CA SER A 96 19.38 15.78 15.41
C SER A 96 19.39 14.30 15.02
N VAL A 97 18.26 13.76 14.53
CA VAL A 97 18.16 12.36 14.11
C VAL A 97 19.02 12.13 12.87
N ARG A 98 19.82 11.08 12.92
CA ARG A 98 20.66 10.66 11.79
C ARG A 98 20.10 9.37 11.21
N PRO A 99 19.71 9.39 9.93
CA PRO A 99 19.29 8.18 9.26
C PRO A 99 20.46 7.19 9.15
N ARG A 100 20.14 5.92 9.15
CA ARG A 100 21.10 4.90 8.78
C ARG A 100 21.32 4.97 7.25
N SER A 101 22.58 4.95 6.83
CA SER A 101 22.90 4.84 5.42
C SER A 101 22.37 3.50 4.88
N GLY A 102 21.47 3.57 3.93
CA GLY A 102 20.94 2.37 3.27
C GLY A 102 21.93 1.90 2.22
N GLN A 103 22.61 0.78 2.44
CA GLN A 103 23.51 0.18 1.44
C GLN A 103 22.74 0.00 0.10
N GLY A 104 23.15 0.76 -0.94
CA GLY A 104 22.53 0.72 -2.26
C GLY A 104 21.10 1.27 -2.34
N ARG A 105 20.60 1.94 -1.33
CA ARG A 105 19.29 2.60 -1.31
C ARG A 105 19.44 4.10 -1.62
N ILE A 106 18.45 4.65 -2.29
CA ILE A 106 18.39 6.08 -2.66
C ILE A 106 17.58 6.92 -1.67
N TRP A 107 17.06 6.28 -0.63
CA TRP A 107 16.30 6.93 0.45
C TRP A 107 16.95 6.70 1.79
N ASP A 108 16.70 7.64 2.69
CA ASP A 108 17.11 7.54 4.08
C ASP A 108 16.33 6.42 4.79
N ILE A 109 17.01 5.70 5.70
CA ILE A 109 16.39 4.70 6.55
C ILE A 109 16.38 5.22 7.98
N ASN A 110 15.24 5.79 8.39
CA ASN A 110 15.05 6.27 9.74
C ASN A 110 14.45 5.18 10.64
N ARG A 111 14.70 5.27 11.95
CA ARG A 111 14.04 4.42 12.94
C ARG A 111 12.62 4.92 13.14
N LEU A 112 11.64 4.02 13.15
CA LEU A 112 10.28 4.38 13.51
C LEU A 112 10.19 4.86 14.96
N SER A 113 11.03 4.31 15.85
CA SER A 113 11.14 4.73 17.24
C SER A 113 11.58 6.20 17.40
N ASP A 114 12.28 6.78 16.43
CA ASP A 114 12.73 8.18 16.43
C ASP A 114 11.73 9.14 15.73
N LEU A 115 10.61 8.63 15.20
CA LEU A 115 9.65 9.47 14.47
C LEU A 115 8.99 10.48 15.40
N ASP A 116 9.00 11.76 15.02
CA ASP A 116 8.34 12.86 15.74
C ASP A 116 6.87 12.94 15.30
N LEU A 117 5.98 12.54 16.20
CA LEU A 117 4.55 12.44 15.93
C LEU A 117 3.89 13.79 15.64
N ASP A 118 4.39 14.89 16.24
CA ASP A 118 3.84 16.22 16.00
C ASP A 118 4.28 16.73 14.62
N ARG A 119 5.53 16.53 14.23
CA ARG A 119 6.01 16.84 12.87
C ARG A 119 5.27 16.02 11.83
N TYR A 120 5.04 14.74 12.09
CA TYR A 120 4.24 13.89 11.19
C TYR A 120 2.82 14.42 11.04
N ARG A 121 2.14 14.73 12.16
CA ARG A 121 0.79 15.28 12.16
C ARG A 121 0.69 16.59 11.37
N LEU A 122 1.62 17.51 11.60
CA LEU A 122 1.63 18.80 10.91
C LEU A 122 1.82 18.62 9.40
N GLY A 123 2.81 17.83 9.00
CA GLY A 123 3.08 17.57 7.57
C GLY A 123 1.92 16.87 6.86
N LEU A 124 1.29 15.89 7.51
CA LEU A 124 0.11 15.20 6.95
C LEU A 124 -1.08 16.16 6.83
N ARG A 125 -1.38 16.95 7.85
CA ARG A 125 -2.44 17.96 7.84
C ARG A 125 -2.24 18.97 6.71
N GLU A 126 -1.03 19.48 6.55
CA GLU A 126 -0.70 20.42 5.47
C GLU A 126 -0.95 19.76 4.10
N ALA A 127 -0.48 18.55 3.88
CA ALA A 127 -0.68 17.83 2.63
C ALA A 127 -2.19 17.62 2.34
N LEU A 128 -2.97 17.15 3.33
CA LEU A 128 -4.41 16.96 3.18
C LEU A 128 -5.15 18.27 2.90
N THR A 129 -4.79 19.36 3.58
CA THR A 129 -5.38 20.69 3.33
C THR A 129 -5.14 21.15 1.89
N ARG A 130 -3.94 20.92 1.36
CA ARG A 130 -3.62 21.27 -0.03
C ARG A 130 -4.35 20.39 -1.03
N LEU A 131 -4.48 19.09 -0.75
CA LEU A 131 -5.28 18.17 -1.58
C LEU A 131 -6.77 18.55 -1.56
N ASP A 132 -7.31 18.92 -0.41
CA ASP A 132 -8.68 19.41 -0.27
C ASP A 132 -8.92 20.67 -1.12
N ALA A 133 -7.97 21.61 -1.12
CA ALA A 133 -8.02 22.82 -1.94
C ALA A 133 -8.00 22.52 -3.45
N LEU A 134 -7.36 21.42 -3.86
CA LEU A 134 -7.40 20.92 -5.26
C LEU A 134 -8.66 20.11 -5.58
N GLY A 135 -9.55 19.87 -4.60
CA GLY A 135 -10.77 19.08 -4.77
C GLY A 135 -10.49 17.56 -4.80
N VAL A 136 -9.30 17.12 -4.41
CA VAL A 136 -8.90 15.71 -4.43
C VAL A 136 -9.64 14.93 -3.35
N ARG A 137 -10.24 13.80 -3.72
CA ARG A 137 -10.78 12.80 -2.82
C ARG A 137 -9.91 11.55 -2.85
N LEU A 138 -9.27 11.25 -1.73
CA LEU A 138 -8.51 10.01 -1.58
C LEU A 138 -9.46 8.84 -1.29
N GLU A 139 -9.23 7.71 -1.94
CA GLU A 139 -9.93 6.47 -1.64
C GLU A 139 -9.37 5.83 -0.38
N ALA A 140 -8.06 5.87 -0.23
CA ALA A 140 -7.39 5.38 0.96
C ALA A 140 -6.07 6.10 1.22
N VAL A 141 -5.59 6.00 2.46
CA VAL A 141 -4.27 6.46 2.91
C VAL A 141 -3.55 5.30 3.58
N GLU A 142 -2.29 5.08 3.19
CA GLU A 142 -1.42 4.01 3.68
C GLU A 142 -0.14 4.63 4.27
N PRO A 143 -0.06 4.83 5.60
CA PRO A 143 1.16 5.35 6.21
C PRO A 143 2.23 4.27 6.34
N GLY A 144 3.33 4.45 5.60
CA GLY A 144 4.49 3.57 5.63
C GLY A 144 4.50 2.50 4.56
N ASN A 145 5.66 1.91 4.39
CA ASN A 145 5.96 0.87 3.42
C ASN A 145 6.93 -0.13 4.05
N GLU A 146 6.65 -1.42 3.95
CA GLU A 146 7.49 -2.56 4.35
C GLU A 146 8.21 -2.39 5.70
N ILE A 147 7.48 -1.92 6.73
CA ILE A 147 8.05 -1.64 8.07
C ILE A 147 8.58 -2.90 8.76
N ASN A 148 8.34 -4.08 8.21
CA ASN A 148 8.90 -5.36 8.63
C ASN A 148 10.25 -5.68 7.99
N LEU A 149 10.83 -4.76 7.20
CA LEU A 149 12.14 -4.91 6.57
C LEU A 149 13.13 -3.83 7.01
N ALA A 150 14.38 -4.23 7.24
CA ALA A 150 15.47 -3.32 7.54
C ALA A 150 15.75 -2.28 6.43
N GLY A 151 15.26 -2.52 5.23
CA GLY A 151 15.38 -1.58 4.11
C GLY A 151 14.44 -0.37 4.21
N TYR A 152 13.44 -0.40 5.10
CA TYR A 152 12.45 0.66 5.30
C TYR A 152 12.28 1.06 6.77
N ASN A 153 12.75 0.24 7.70
CA ASN A 153 12.67 0.49 9.13
C ASN A 153 14.06 0.39 9.76
N GLY A 154 14.57 1.51 10.26
CA GLY A 154 15.89 1.61 10.88
C GLY A 154 16.01 0.94 12.24
N ASP A 155 14.89 0.54 12.86
CA ASP A 155 14.91 -0.26 14.10
C ASP A 155 15.38 -1.71 13.84
N LEU A 156 15.27 -2.17 12.59
CA LEU A 156 15.78 -3.45 12.13
C LEU A 156 17.21 -3.30 11.60
N ALA A 157 18.07 -4.29 11.86
CA ALA A 157 19.48 -4.21 11.51
C ALA A 157 19.77 -4.59 10.04
N VAL A 158 20.83 -3.96 9.50
CA VAL A 158 21.52 -4.41 8.29
C VAL A 158 22.91 -4.87 8.71
N TYR A 159 23.31 -6.03 8.26
CA TYR A 159 24.61 -6.60 8.57
C TYR A 159 25.66 -6.13 7.56
N PRO A 160 26.88 -5.82 8.00
CA PRO A 160 27.94 -5.32 7.11
C PRO A 160 28.31 -6.30 6.00
N LYS A 161 28.14 -7.61 6.26
CA LYS A 161 28.43 -8.67 5.30
C LYS A 161 27.14 -9.44 4.98
N PRO A 162 26.65 -9.38 3.74
CA PRO A 162 25.56 -10.25 3.29
C PRO A 162 25.90 -11.73 3.46
N GLY A 163 24.87 -12.57 3.59
CA GLY A 163 25.02 -14.02 3.78
C GLY A 163 25.06 -14.48 5.24
N GLN A 164 25.02 -13.56 6.21
CA GLN A 164 24.81 -13.94 7.61
C GLN A 164 23.39 -14.43 7.80
N GLN A 165 23.19 -15.42 8.67
CA GLN A 165 21.86 -15.85 9.06
C GLN A 165 21.15 -14.71 9.81
N THR A 166 20.03 -14.26 9.25
CA THR A 166 19.22 -13.19 9.82
C THR A 166 18.19 -13.75 10.81
N PRO A 167 17.63 -12.94 11.71
CA PRO A 167 16.54 -13.35 12.60
C PRO A 167 15.40 -14.05 11.89
N ARG A 168 14.75 -15.01 12.57
CA ARG A 168 13.57 -15.72 12.08
C ARG A 168 12.31 -15.25 12.78
N THR A 169 12.44 -14.82 14.01
CA THR A 169 11.37 -14.33 14.88
C THR A 169 11.76 -13.01 15.52
N VAL A 170 10.78 -12.31 16.11
CA VAL A 170 11.04 -11.08 16.86
C VAL A 170 12.01 -11.30 18.04
N ALA A 171 12.04 -12.50 18.63
CA ALA A 171 12.94 -12.83 19.73
C ALA A 171 14.42 -12.83 19.33
N ASP A 172 14.70 -13.05 18.03
CA ASP A 172 16.06 -13.12 17.49
C ASP A 172 16.60 -11.77 17.00
N LEU A 173 15.78 -10.69 17.07
CA LEU A 173 16.18 -9.37 16.60
C LEU A 173 17.38 -8.83 17.40
N LYS A 174 18.28 -8.15 16.72
CA LYS A 174 19.45 -7.53 17.32
C LYS A 174 19.07 -6.45 18.34
N ASP A 175 18.05 -5.66 18.05
CA ASP A 175 17.52 -4.60 18.93
C ASP A 175 15.98 -4.70 19.01
N ARG A 176 15.54 -5.75 19.73
CA ARG A 176 14.13 -6.02 19.92
C ARG A 176 13.40 -4.86 20.57
N ALA A 177 14.02 -4.21 21.56
CA ALA A 177 13.38 -3.11 22.31
C ALA A 177 13.10 -1.91 21.41
N ALA A 178 14.07 -1.52 20.57
CA ALA A 178 13.88 -0.44 19.60
C ALA A 178 12.78 -0.79 18.57
N PHE A 179 12.75 -2.03 18.10
CA PHE A 179 11.70 -2.47 17.16
C PHE A 179 10.31 -2.42 17.80
N GLU A 180 10.14 -2.89 19.02
CA GLU A 180 8.86 -2.84 19.73
C GLU A 180 8.42 -1.40 20.01
N GLU A 181 9.33 -0.49 20.35
CA GLU A 181 9.04 0.95 20.48
C GLU A 181 8.67 1.54 19.11
N GLY A 182 9.33 1.16 18.04
CA GLY A 182 8.96 1.53 16.67
C GLY A 182 7.54 1.10 16.31
N LEU A 183 7.10 -0.10 16.71
CA LEU A 183 5.71 -0.54 16.52
C LEU A 183 4.73 0.29 17.36
N ASN A 184 5.04 0.63 18.63
CA ASN A 184 4.22 1.51 19.44
C ASN A 184 4.06 2.88 18.78
N ARG A 185 5.16 3.43 18.27
CA ARG A 185 5.19 4.69 17.52
C ARG A 185 4.34 4.63 16.26
N TYR A 186 4.40 3.50 15.55
CA TYR A 186 3.61 3.26 14.36
C TYR A 186 2.09 3.20 14.64
N ILE A 187 1.66 2.63 15.77
CA ILE A 187 0.24 2.69 16.19
C ILE A 187 -0.22 4.15 16.34
N GLU A 188 0.60 5.02 16.91
CA GLU A 188 0.29 6.45 17.01
C GLU A 188 0.25 7.14 15.63
N VAL A 189 1.13 6.73 14.69
CA VAL A 189 1.07 7.19 13.29
C VAL A 189 -0.27 6.81 12.66
N LEU A 190 -0.75 5.58 12.82
CA LEU A 190 -2.06 5.14 12.33
C LEU A 190 -3.20 5.94 12.94
N ARG A 191 -3.18 6.16 14.26
CA ARG A 191 -4.16 6.97 14.95
C ARG A 191 -4.20 8.40 14.42
N ILE A 192 -3.02 9.05 14.31
CA ILE A 192 -2.90 10.40 13.76
C ILE A 192 -3.43 10.44 12.32
N THR A 193 -3.05 9.47 11.49
CA THR A 193 -3.50 9.41 10.10
C THR A 193 -5.03 9.35 10.03
N ARG A 194 -5.64 8.46 10.81
CA ARG A 194 -7.10 8.37 10.90
C ARG A 194 -7.73 9.69 11.33
N ASP A 195 -7.21 10.30 12.39
CA ASP A 195 -7.72 11.57 12.94
C ASP A 195 -7.66 12.69 11.89
N GLU A 196 -6.54 12.84 11.16
CA GLU A 196 -6.37 13.92 10.19
C GLU A 196 -7.17 13.63 8.89
N VAL A 197 -7.23 12.39 8.43
CA VAL A 197 -8.08 12.01 7.28
C VAL A 197 -9.55 12.26 7.58
N ARG A 198 -10.05 11.93 8.77
CA ARG A 198 -11.44 12.19 9.17
C ARG A 198 -11.80 13.68 9.24
N LYS A 199 -10.79 14.57 9.38
CA LYS A 199 -10.97 16.04 9.35
C LYS A 199 -10.88 16.63 7.95
N SER A 200 -10.39 15.90 6.97
CA SER A 200 -10.28 16.36 5.57
C SER A 200 -11.67 16.64 5.00
N ALA A 201 -11.82 17.76 4.31
CA ALA A 201 -13.08 18.16 3.71
C ALA A 201 -13.50 17.25 2.52
N LYS A 202 -12.56 16.61 1.85
CA LYS A 202 -12.81 15.77 0.68
C LYS A 202 -12.57 14.29 0.95
N SER A 203 -11.62 13.94 1.82
CA SER A 203 -11.14 12.56 2.03
C SER A 203 -11.62 11.94 3.34
N SER A 204 -12.53 12.55 4.09
CA SER A 204 -13.00 12.07 5.41
C SER A 204 -13.55 10.64 5.40
N GLY A 205 -14.07 10.16 4.27
CA GLY A 205 -14.52 8.78 4.06
C GLY A 205 -13.44 7.81 3.56
N GLY A 206 -12.21 8.28 3.34
CA GLY A 206 -11.13 7.44 2.84
C GLY A 206 -10.74 6.34 3.83
N ALA A 207 -10.42 5.14 3.33
CA ALA A 207 -9.98 4.03 4.16
C ALA A 207 -8.55 4.29 4.71
N ILE A 208 -8.26 3.78 5.90
CA ILE A 208 -6.91 3.75 6.45
C ILE A 208 -6.39 2.31 6.28
N VAL A 209 -5.33 2.15 5.50
CA VAL A 209 -4.67 0.87 5.26
C VAL A 209 -3.35 0.86 6.04
N SER A 210 -3.04 -0.22 6.75
CA SER A 210 -1.71 -0.31 7.38
C SER A 210 -0.62 -0.39 6.32
N ALA A 211 0.63 -0.13 6.68
CA ALA A 211 1.77 -0.30 5.78
C ALA A 211 1.74 -1.67 5.11
N GLY A 212 1.95 -1.71 3.80
CA GLY A 212 2.12 -2.94 3.07
C GLY A 212 3.34 -3.70 3.58
N LEU A 213 3.13 -4.88 4.18
CA LEU A 213 4.21 -5.69 4.73
C LEU A 213 4.79 -6.61 3.66
N SER A 214 6.10 -6.67 3.59
CA SER A 214 6.82 -7.49 2.61
C SER A 214 6.72 -8.98 2.92
N ASP A 215 6.51 -9.79 1.88
CA ASP A 215 6.58 -11.25 1.94
C ASP A 215 8.00 -11.80 1.76
N MET A 216 9.03 -10.95 1.84
CA MET A 216 10.43 -11.36 1.64
C MET A 216 10.77 -12.58 2.49
N GLY A 217 11.19 -13.66 1.84
CA GLY A 217 11.58 -14.90 2.51
C GLY A 217 12.90 -14.78 3.26
N ALA A 218 13.08 -15.61 4.29
CA ALA A 218 14.29 -15.61 5.13
C ALA A 218 15.59 -15.84 4.33
N LYS A 219 15.58 -16.69 3.31
CA LYS A 219 16.75 -16.92 2.44
C LYS A 219 17.17 -15.67 1.67
N GLU A 220 16.19 -14.89 1.22
CA GLU A 220 16.46 -13.64 0.50
C GLU A 220 16.99 -12.57 1.46
N ALA A 221 16.43 -12.49 2.68
CA ALA A 221 16.95 -11.63 3.73
C ALA A 221 18.41 -11.98 4.10
N ASP A 222 18.75 -13.28 4.22
CA ASP A 222 20.11 -13.73 4.43
C ASP A 222 21.04 -13.29 3.28
N ARG A 223 20.59 -13.46 2.04
CA ARG A 223 21.34 -13.04 0.86
C ARG A 223 21.64 -11.55 0.85
N GLN A 224 20.70 -10.74 1.30
CA GLN A 224 20.84 -9.29 1.40
C GLN A 224 21.51 -8.82 2.69
N GLY A 225 21.67 -9.68 3.68
CA GLY A 225 22.25 -9.33 4.99
C GLY A 225 21.37 -8.33 5.75
N MET A 226 20.04 -8.49 5.74
CA MET A 226 19.14 -7.61 6.47
C MET A 226 18.13 -8.37 7.34
N GLU A 227 17.81 -7.78 8.48
CA GLU A 227 16.70 -8.28 9.30
C GLU A 227 15.35 -8.09 8.59
N ARG A 228 14.51 -9.07 8.74
CA ARG A 228 13.12 -9.08 8.30
C ARG A 228 12.26 -9.87 9.28
N LEU A 229 10.99 -9.56 9.36
CA LEU A 229 10.02 -10.35 10.09
C LEU A 229 8.90 -10.84 9.16
N ASP A 230 8.32 -11.98 9.52
CA ASP A 230 7.17 -12.53 8.81
C ASP A 230 5.98 -11.55 8.90
N PRO A 231 5.27 -11.24 7.80
CA PRO A 231 4.15 -10.30 7.84
C PRO A 231 3.05 -10.74 8.81
N ALA A 232 2.76 -12.04 8.95
CA ALA A 232 1.74 -12.51 9.89
C ALA A 232 2.17 -12.27 11.35
N GLU A 233 3.46 -12.42 11.67
CA GLU A 233 4.00 -12.10 13.01
C GLU A 233 3.84 -10.61 13.31
N VAL A 234 4.20 -9.73 12.37
CA VAL A 234 4.08 -8.28 12.56
C VAL A 234 2.63 -7.83 12.67
N ILE A 235 1.72 -8.38 11.86
CA ILE A 235 0.28 -8.12 11.99
C ILE A 235 -0.20 -8.50 13.39
N THR A 236 0.19 -9.67 13.91
CA THR A 236 -0.17 -10.10 15.27
C THR A 236 0.31 -9.10 16.32
N LEU A 237 1.60 -8.70 16.26
CA LEU A 237 2.16 -7.72 17.18
C LEU A 237 1.48 -6.34 17.11
N LEU A 238 1.10 -5.90 15.92
CA LEU A 238 0.39 -4.63 15.74
C LEU A 238 -1.06 -4.72 16.26
N ARG A 239 -1.74 -5.84 16.05
CA ARG A 239 -3.08 -6.08 16.57
C ARG A 239 -3.11 -6.11 18.09
N GLU A 240 -2.14 -6.77 18.72
CA GLU A 240 -1.97 -6.77 20.19
C GLU A 240 -1.82 -5.35 20.76
N ARG A 241 -1.25 -4.42 19.96
CA ARG A 241 -1.10 -2.99 20.27
C ARG A 241 -2.33 -2.16 19.89
N GLY A 242 -3.40 -2.78 19.41
CA GLY A 242 -4.67 -2.12 19.13
C GLY A 242 -4.78 -1.50 17.73
N MET A 243 -3.99 -1.94 16.76
CA MET A 243 -4.03 -1.47 15.37
C MET A 243 -5.43 -1.48 14.78
N ASP A 244 -6.24 -2.51 15.07
CA ASP A 244 -7.59 -2.69 14.51
C ASP A 244 -8.55 -1.54 14.82
N LYS A 245 -8.25 -0.72 15.83
CA LYS A 245 -9.00 0.51 16.14
C LYS A 245 -8.73 1.65 15.16
N HIS A 246 -7.63 1.59 14.44
CA HIS A 246 -7.11 2.69 13.65
C HIS A 246 -7.06 2.41 12.15
N VAL A 247 -7.22 1.15 11.73
CA VAL A 247 -7.20 0.77 10.31
C VAL A 247 -8.52 0.17 9.86
N ASP A 248 -8.79 0.30 8.58
CA ASP A 248 -9.94 -0.30 7.90
C ASP A 248 -9.51 -1.57 7.13
N ALA A 249 -8.20 -1.70 6.83
CA ALA A 249 -7.61 -2.87 6.18
C ALA A 249 -6.13 -3.06 6.55
N TYR A 250 -5.61 -4.30 6.39
CA TYR A 250 -4.18 -4.58 6.48
C TYR A 250 -3.53 -4.51 5.11
N GLY A 251 -2.40 -3.79 5.01
CA GLY A 251 -1.56 -3.74 3.81
C GLY A 251 -0.62 -4.95 3.74
N ILE A 252 -0.48 -5.53 2.55
CA ILE A 252 0.49 -6.61 2.30
C ILE A 252 1.06 -6.51 0.89
N HIS A 253 2.35 -6.88 0.75
CA HIS A 253 3.03 -7.02 -0.53
C HIS A 253 3.23 -8.50 -0.85
N ILE A 254 3.01 -8.89 -2.12
CA ILE A 254 3.07 -10.29 -2.55
C ILE A 254 3.87 -10.40 -3.85
N TYR A 255 5.06 -10.99 -3.76
CA TYR A 255 5.95 -11.22 -4.90
C TYR A 255 6.35 -12.70 -4.98
N PRO A 256 5.46 -13.60 -5.50
CA PRO A 256 5.78 -15.00 -5.56
C PRO A 256 7.01 -15.23 -6.45
N ALA A 257 8.03 -15.85 -5.88
CA ALA A 257 9.27 -16.18 -6.61
C ALA A 257 9.05 -17.24 -7.70
N ARG A 258 7.93 -17.95 -7.63
CA ARG A 258 7.56 -19.01 -8.58
C ARG A 258 6.52 -18.51 -9.57
N LYS A 259 6.51 -19.09 -10.78
CA LYS A 259 5.56 -18.77 -11.84
C LYS A 259 4.60 -19.92 -12.14
N ASP A 260 4.77 -21.05 -11.47
CA ASP A 260 3.82 -22.18 -11.55
C ASP A 260 2.49 -21.81 -10.87
N PRO A 261 1.35 -21.92 -11.58
CA PRO A 261 0.05 -21.51 -11.04
C PRO A 261 -0.35 -22.17 -9.71
N LYS A 262 -0.09 -23.49 -9.57
CA LYS A 262 -0.44 -24.21 -8.32
C LYS A 262 0.40 -23.73 -7.13
N ALA A 263 1.70 -23.51 -7.35
CA ALA A 263 2.59 -22.99 -6.33
C ALA A 263 2.22 -21.55 -5.94
N ILE A 264 1.83 -20.70 -6.91
CA ILE A 264 1.33 -19.35 -6.67
C ILE A 264 0.08 -19.40 -5.79
N THR A 265 -0.93 -20.19 -6.18
CA THR A 265 -2.17 -20.33 -5.40
C THR A 265 -1.87 -20.69 -3.95
N SER A 266 -1.02 -21.69 -3.71
CA SER A 266 -0.66 -22.13 -2.35
C SER A 266 0.02 -21.02 -1.54
N VAL A 267 1.00 -20.32 -2.13
CA VAL A 267 1.76 -19.25 -1.44
C VAL A 267 0.86 -18.06 -1.12
N VAL A 268 0.09 -17.59 -2.10
CA VAL A 268 -0.78 -16.41 -1.93
C VAL A 268 -1.89 -16.69 -0.91
N THR A 269 -2.53 -17.87 -0.99
CA THR A 269 -3.54 -18.28 0.01
C THR A 269 -2.96 -18.28 1.43
N LYS A 270 -1.72 -18.78 1.60
CA LYS A 270 -1.05 -18.76 2.90
C LYS A 270 -0.77 -17.34 3.38
N LEU A 271 -0.24 -16.48 2.49
CA LEU A 271 0.07 -15.09 2.83
C LEU A 271 -1.16 -14.28 3.21
N LEU A 272 -2.30 -14.54 2.57
CA LEU A 272 -3.58 -13.88 2.89
C LEU A 272 -4.33 -14.55 4.06
N GLY A 273 -3.72 -15.53 4.73
CA GLY A 273 -4.37 -16.31 5.79
C GLY A 273 -4.87 -15.47 6.97
N PHE A 274 -4.20 -14.36 7.30
CA PHE A 274 -4.58 -13.45 8.39
C PHE A 274 -5.62 -12.38 8.00
N CYS A 275 -6.04 -12.32 6.74
CA CYS A 275 -7.03 -11.36 6.26
C CYS A 275 -8.42 -11.85 6.65
N GLU A 276 -9.06 -11.22 7.62
CA GLU A 276 -10.36 -11.63 8.13
C GLU A 276 -11.25 -10.43 8.42
N PRO A 277 -12.38 -10.26 7.71
CA PRO A 277 -13.35 -9.23 8.01
C PRO A 277 -14.24 -9.71 9.15
N SER A 278 -13.88 -9.41 10.38
CA SER A 278 -14.66 -9.75 11.56
C SER A 278 -14.50 -8.67 12.62
N GLU A 279 -15.23 -8.76 13.72
CA GLU A 279 -14.99 -7.88 14.87
C GLU A 279 -13.55 -7.98 15.40
N SER A 280 -12.90 -9.13 15.19
CA SER A 280 -11.54 -9.42 15.62
C SER A 280 -10.47 -9.27 14.53
N GLY A 281 -10.81 -8.80 13.32
CA GLY A 281 -9.86 -8.64 12.22
C GLY A 281 -10.33 -7.67 11.15
N ARG A 282 -9.50 -7.46 10.13
CA ARG A 282 -9.76 -6.59 8.99
C ARG A 282 -9.49 -7.32 7.68
N PRO A 283 -10.15 -6.94 6.57
CA PRO A 283 -9.75 -7.39 5.24
C PRO A 283 -8.35 -6.90 4.89
N CYS A 284 -7.75 -7.47 3.85
CA CYS A 284 -6.48 -6.99 3.32
C CYS A 284 -6.68 -6.11 2.09
N TRP A 285 -5.71 -5.23 1.88
CA TRP A 285 -5.35 -4.65 0.59
C TRP A 285 -3.97 -5.17 0.21
N VAL A 286 -3.86 -5.81 -0.94
CA VAL A 286 -2.57 -6.14 -1.53
C VAL A 286 -2.06 -4.88 -2.21
N THR A 287 -1.35 -4.03 -1.45
CA THR A 287 -0.92 -2.71 -1.92
C THR A 287 0.24 -2.77 -2.88
N GLU A 288 0.95 -3.91 -2.94
CA GLU A 288 1.86 -4.26 -4.03
C GLU A 288 1.78 -5.76 -4.33
N TRP A 289 1.72 -6.10 -5.61
CA TRP A 289 1.96 -7.45 -6.08
C TRP A 289 2.60 -7.43 -7.45
N GLY A 290 3.35 -8.46 -7.79
CA GLY A 290 4.01 -8.49 -9.08
C GLY A 290 4.58 -9.83 -9.46
N ILE A 291 4.62 -10.07 -10.79
CA ILE A 291 5.27 -11.22 -11.41
C ILE A 291 6.37 -10.69 -12.34
N ALA A 292 7.60 -11.11 -12.09
CA ALA A 292 8.74 -10.65 -12.87
C ALA A 292 8.77 -11.28 -14.28
N ASN A 293 9.10 -10.46 -15.28
CA ASN A 293 9.50 -10.88 -16.62
C ASN A 293 10.77 -10.15 -17.02
N THR A 294 11.88 -10.85 -17.11
CA THR A 294 13.21 -10.28 -17.40
C THR A 294 13.50 -10.12 -18.89
N ALA A 295 12.58 -10.49 -19.80
CA ALA A 295 12.75 -10.27 -21.22
C ALA A 295 12.97 -8.79 -21.55
N ARG A 296 13.89 -8.52 -22.48
CA ARG A 296 14.26 -7.13 -22.89
C ARG A 296 13.90 -6.82 -24.33
N THR A 297 13.49 -7.82 -25.09
CA THR A 297 13.14 -7.67 -26.51
C THR A 297 11.75 -7.08 -26.69
N CYS A 298 11.52 -6.38 -27.78
CA CYS A 298 10.22 -5.88 -28.20
C CYS A 298 9.80 -6.62 -29.50
N PRO A 299 8.56 -7.10 -29.59
CA PRO A 299 7.56 -7.18 -28.52
C PRO A 299 7.96 -8.15 -27.42
N VAL A 300 7.42 -7.92 -26.20
CA VAL A 300 7.72 -8.78 -25.05
C VAL A 300 6.89 -10.06 -25.11
N ASP A 301 7.51 -11.23 -24.97
CA ASP A 301 6.79 -12.48 -24.72
C ASP A 301 6.37 -12.54 -23.24
N ASP A 302 5.09 -12.38 -22.98
CA ASP A 302 4.49 -12.31 -21.64
C ASP A 302 3.67 -13.56 -21.27
N ARG A 303 3.58 -14.58 -22.11
CA ARG A 303 2.72 -15.77 -21.90
C ARG A 303 2.90 -16.44 -20.55
N GLN A 304 4.16 -16.60 -20.09
CA GLN A 304 4.41 -17.19 -18.77
C GLN A 304 3.92 -16.28 -17.64
N ARG A 305 4.08 -14.96 -17.78
CA ARG A 305 3.62 -13.98 -16.80
C ARG A 305 2.10 -13.90 -16.79
N GLU A 306 1.44 -13.96 -17.93
CA GLU A 306 -0.03 -13.99 -18.05
C GLU A 306 -0.65 -15.14 -17.26
N GLY A 307 -0.13 -16.38 -17.42
CA GLY A 307 -0.61 -17.53 -16.66
C GLY A 307 -0.44 -17.37 -15.14
N ALA A 308 0.69 -16.82 -14.72
CA ALA A 308 0.97 -16.55 -13.30
C ALA A 308 0.04 -15.45 -12.75
N MET A 309 -0.20 -14.39 -13.51
CA MET A 309 -1.13 -13.31 -13.11
C MET A 309 -2.57 -13.81 -13.04
N ALA A 310 -3.01 -14.61 -13.99
CA ALA A 310 -4.35 -15.22 -13.96
C ALA A 310 -4.55 -16.06 -12.69
N ALA A 311 -3.54 -16.84 -12.29
CA ALA A 311 -3.58 -17.62 -11.05
C ALA A 311 -3.67 -16.71 -9.81
N MET A 312 -2.88 -15.64 -9.74
CA MET A 312 -2.97 -14.67 -8.62
C MET A 312 -4.34 -14.02 -8.55
N ARG A 313 -4.85 -13.55 -9.68
CA ARG A 313 -6.17 -12.93 -9.74
C ARG A 313 -7.31 -13.87 -9.33
N SER A 314 -7.21 -15.16 -9.70
CA SER A 314 -8.18 -16.17 -9.24
C SER A 314 -8.22 -16.26 -7.72
N VAL A 315 -7.05 -16.30 -7.06
CA VAL A 315 -6.98 -16.29 -5.58
C VAL A 315 -7.53 -15.00 -5.01
N PHE A 316 -7.18 -13.85 -5.59
CA PHE A 316 -7.69 -12.55 -5.12
C PHE A 316 -9.21 -12.48 -5.23
N SER A 317 -9.80 -12.97 -6.34
CA SER A 317 -11.25 -13.04 -6.52
C SER A 317 -11.91 -13.93 -5.45
N ASP A 318 -11.35 -15.09 -5.14
CA ASP A 318 -11.89 -15.99 -4.12
C ASP A 318 -11.86 -15.34 -2.71
N PHE A 319 -10.79 -14.59 -2.39
CA PHE A 319 -10.72 -13.83 -1.15
C PHE A 319 -11.69 -12.63 -1.13
N ALA A 320 -11.88 -11.96 -2.28
CA ALA A 320 -12.82 -10.85 -2.40
C ALA A 320 -14.28 -11.32 -2.19
N LYS A 321 -14.69 -12.45 -2.80
CA LYS A 321 -16.01 -13.05 -2.60
C LYS A 321 -16.34 -13.31 -1.14
N THR A 322 -15.34 -13.60 -0.32
CA THR A 322 -15.46 -13.78 1.12
C THR A 322 -15.20 -12.51 1.93
N LYS A 323 -15.09 -11.36 1.28
CA LYS A 323 -14.80 -10.04 1.86
C LYS A 323 -13.48 -9.99 2.65
N ARG A 324 -12.52 -10.85 2.30
CA ARG A 324 -11.20 -10.91 2.94
C ARG A 324 -10.15 -10.08 2.21
N LEU A 325 -10.45 -9.68 0.97
CA LEU A 325 -9.62 -8.81 0.14
C LEU A 325 -10.48 -7.74 -0.52
N ASP A 326 -10.10 -6.47 -0.38
CA ASP A 326 -10.83 -5.35 -0.97
C ASP A 326 -10.15 -4.77 -2.21
N ALA A 327 -8.82 -4.80 -2.27
CA ALA A 327 -8.06 -4.19 -3.36
C ALA A 327 -6.72 -4.86 -3.61
N ALA A 328 -6.23 -4.79 -4.86
CA ALA A 328 -4.91 -5.26 -5.23
C ALA A 328 -4.26 -4.33 -6.27
N TYR A 329 -3.05 -3.83 -5.98
CA TYR A 329 -2.31 -2.88 -6.82
C TYR A 329 -1.07 -3.53 -7.39
N TYR A 330 -1.00 -3.65 -8.71
CA TYR A 330 0.16 -4.26 -9.37
C TYR A 330 1.39 -3.33 -9.30
N TYR A 331 2.55 -3.87 -8.97
CA TYR A 331 3.83 -3.19 -8.98
C TYR A 331 4.66 -3.63 -10.20
N ASP A 332 4.99 -2.79 -11.19
CA ASP A 332 4.60 -1.38 -11.24
C ASP A 332 4.27 -0.96 -12.69
N TRP A 333 3.98 0.33 -12.90
CA TRP A 333 3.66 0.82 -14.24
C TRP A 333 4.85 0.75 -15.19
N ASP A 334 5.93 1.51 -14.93
CA ASP A 334 7.01 1.72 -15.89
C ASP A 334 8.43 1.80 -15.30
N THR A 335 8.61 1.73 -13.96
CA THR A 335 9.92 2.00 -13.33
C THR A 335 10.80 0.77 -13.18
N GLN A 336 10.23 -0.37 -12.74
CA GLN A 336 11.00 -1.57 -12.45
C GLN A 336 11.08 -2.50 -13.65
N GLN A 337 12.24 -2.55 -14.28
CA GLN A 337 12.45 -3.25 -15.55
C GLN A 337 11.84 -4.65 -15.62
N SER A 338 11.90 -5.43 -14.54
CA SER A 338 11.38 -6.81 -14.51
C SER A 338 9.87 -6.90 -14.23
N TYR A 339 9.28 -5.90 -13.59
CA TYR A 339 7.89 -5.93 -13.17
C TYR A 339 6.97 -5.05 -14.02
N ARG A 340 7.49 -4.00 -14.65
CA ARG A 340 6.71 -2.98 -15.35
C ARG A 340 5.66 -3.56 -16.31
N LEU A 341 4.48 -2.93 -16.33
CA LEU A 341 3.38 -3.25 -17.25
C LEU A 341 3.51 -2.50 -18.58
N TRP A 342 3.93 -1.25 -18.54
CA TRP A 342 4.16 -0.42 -19.72
C TRP A 342 5.52 -0.75 -20.33
N ARG A 343 5.49 -1.39 -21.51
CA ARG A 343 6.70 -1.87 -22.18
C ARG A 343 6.60 -1.64 -23.69
N CYS A 344 7.70 -1.33 -24.33
CA CYS A 344 7.73 -1.12 -25.77
C CYS A 344 6.71 -0.07 -26.27
N GLY A 345 6.43 0.96 -25.45
CA GLY A 345 5.45 2.01 -25.78
C GLY A 345 3.97 1.58 -25.68
N THR A 346 3.68 0.44 -25.05
CA THR A 346 2.30 -0.06 -24.92
C THR A 346 2.09 -0.82 -23.60
N LEU A 347 0.83 -0.97 -23.20
CA LEU A 347 0.45 -1.89 -22.13
C LEU A 347 0.67 -3.33 -22.61
N SER A 348 1.41 -4.12 -21.83
CA SER A 348 1.65 -5.54 -22.18
C SER A 348 0.38 -6.37 -21.99
N PRO A 349 0.24 -7.54 -22.66
CA PRO A 349 -0.90 -8.44 -22.45
C PRO A 349 -1.10 -8.83 -20.99
N ALA A 350 -0.01 -9.16 -20.27
CA ALA A 350 -0.06 -9.42 -18.84
C ALA A 350 -0.48 -8.15 -18.05
N GLY A 351 -0.08 -6.96 -18.52
CA GLY A 351 -0.51 -5.69 -17.93
C GLY A 351 -2.01 -5.47 -18.03
N ALA A 352 -2.60 -5.78 -19.16
CA ALA A 352 -4.06 -5.71 -19.33
C ALA A 352 -4.79 -6.61 -18.32
N LEU A 353 -4.27 -7.83 -18.09
CA LEU A 353 -4.82 -8.73 -17.06
C LEU A 353 -4.67 -8.14 -15.64
N ALA A 354 -3.56 -7.47 -15.35
CA ALA A 354 -3.29 -6.97 -14.01
C ALA A 354 -4.29 -5.89 -13.54
N ILE A 355 -4.74 -5.03 -14.47
CA ILE A 355 -5.56 -3.86 -14.18
C ILE A 355 -7.04 -4.02 -14.58
N ALA A 356 -7.38 -5.07 -15.35
CA ALA A 356 -8.75 -5.28 -15.79
C ALA A 356 -9.70 -5.36 -14.58
N PRO A 357 -10.87 -4.69 -14.62
CA PRO A 357 -11.90 -4.90 -13.61
C PRO A 357 -12.35 -6.36 -13.62
N GLU A 358 -12.87 -6.84 -12.49
CA GLU A 358 -13.59 -8.12 -12.50
C GLU A 358 -14.92 -7.90 -13.22
N ASN A 359 -15.15 -8.70 -14.27
CA ASN A 359 -16.43 -8.70 -14.96
C ASN A 359 -17.46 -9.47 -14.11
N ASN A 360 -18.66 -8.91 -14.01
CA ASN A 360 -19.82 -9.54 -13.41
C ASN A 360 -20.20 -10.84 -14.14
#